data_3dbde3dc8d1c5995e25549cfb9b0cb9e
#
_entry.id   3dbde3dc8d1c5995e25549cfb9b0cb9e
#
_cell.length_a   1.000
_cell.length_b   1.000
_cell.length_c   1.000
_cell.angle_alpha   90.00
_cell.angle_beta   90.00
_cell.angle_gamma   90.00
#
_symmetry.space_group_name_H-M   'P 1'
#
loop_
_entity.id
_entity.type
_entity.pdbx_description
1 polymer ?
#
loop_
_entity_poly.entity_id
_entity_poly.type
_entity_poly.pdbx_seq_one_letter_code
_entity_poly.pdbx_strand_id
1 'polypeptide(L)' 'YYVIDTTDLDTLKENEPVTFGAKALVLKTKALWVMGNDNKWYEL' A
#
# COMPACT_ATOMS: atom_id res chain seq x y z
N TYR A 1 -0.37 3.25 6.68
CA TYR A 1 0.93 3.65 6.13
C TYR A 1 0.80 4.86 5.24
N TYR A 2 1.88 5.62 5.13
CA TYR A 2 1.98 6.76 4.24
C TYR A 2 3.20 6.54 3.35
N VAL A 3 3.01 6.64 2.04
CA VAL A 3 4.09 6.50 1.07
C VAL A 3 4.04 7.67 0.08
N ILE A 4 5.13 7.93 -0.59
CA ILE A 4 5.20 9.06 -1.51
C ILE A 4 4.71 8.67 -2.90
N ASP A 5 5.13 7.49 -3.39
CA ASP A 5 4.78 7.03 -4.74
C ASP A 5 4.19 5.62 -4.68
N THR A 6 3.47 5.24 -5.73
CA THR A 6 2.88 3.90 -5.81
C THR A 6 3.93 2.80 -5.82
N THR A 7 5.11 3.06 -6.37
CA THR A 7 6.21 2.08 -6.33
C THR A 7 6.66 1.78 -4.91
N ASP A 8 6.44 2.70 -3.99
CA ASP A 8 6.80 2.50 -2.58
C ASP A 8 5.91 1.46 -1.91
N LEU A 9 4.72 1.20 -2.45
CA LEU A 9 3.83 0.18 -1.91
C LEU A 9 4.45 -1.21 -1.99
N ASP A 10 5.08 -1.53 -3.11
CA ASP A 10 5.75 -2.82 -3.28
C ASP A 10 6.97 -2.93 -2.38
N THR A 11 7.72 -1.84 -2.25
CA THR A 11 8.87 -1.79 -1.34
C THR A 11 8.43 -1.99 0.10
N LEU A 12 7.34 -1.36 0.52
CA LEU A 12 6.81 -1.51 1.85
C LEU A 12 6.43 -2.97 2.14
N LYS A 13 5.77 -3.60 1.20
CA LYS A 13 5.33 -4.99 1.31
C LYS A 13 6.53 -5.94 1.42
N GLU A 14 7.63 -5.65 0.73
CA GLU A 14 8.84 -6.46 0.77
C GLU A 14 9.60 -6.31 2.08
N ASN A 15 9.59 -5.11 2.66
CA ASN A 15 10.35 -4.82 3.87
C ASN A 15 9.61 -5.16 5.15
N GLU A 16 8.29 -5.13 5.13
CA GLU A 16 7.46 -5.38 6.30
C GLU A 16 6.29 -6.28 5.93
N PRO A 17 5.90 -7.21 6.83
CA PRO A 17 4.67 -7.96 6.60
C PRO A 17 3.47 -7.01 6.72
N VAL A 18 2.73 -6.87 5.64
CA VAL A 18 1.54 -6.03 5.61
C VAL A 18 0.31 -6.93 5.71
N THR A 19 -0.50 -6.70 6.73
CA THR A 19 -1.66 -7.53 6.98
C THR A 19 -2.81 -7.17 6.06
N PHE A 20 -3.69 -8.14 5.82
CA PHE A 20 -4.93 -7.93 5.09
C PHE A 20 -5.73 -6.78 5.73
N GLY A 21 -6.19 -5.87 4.91
CA GLY A 21 -6.96 -4.71 5.36
C GLY A 21 -6.12 -3.49 5.74
N ALA A 22 -4.80 -3.61 5.74
CA ALA A 22 -3.95 -2.46 6.00
C ALA A 22 -4.11 -1.43 4.89
N LYS A 23 -4.06 -0.16 5.25
CA LYS A 23 -4.26 0.95 4.32
C LYS A 23 -2.99 1.75 4.16
N ALA A 24 -2.78 2.28 2.95
CA ALA A 24 -1.65 3.12 2.64
C ALA A 24 -2.12 4.33 1.84
N LEU A 25 -1.70 5.51 2.24
CA LEU A 25 -1.99 6.73 1.50
C LEU A 25 -0.78 7.08 0.63
N VAL A 26 -1.00 7.15 -0.68
CA VAL A 26 0.03 7.55 -1.62
C VAL A 26 -0.09 9.07 -1.80
N LEU A 27 0.90 9.79 -1.30
CA LEU A 27 0.84 11.25 -1.24
C LEU A 27 0.93 11.91 -2.62
N LYS A 28 1.73 11.35 -3.51
CA LYS A 28 1.96 11.92 -4.82
C LYS A 28 0.69 11.95 -5.68
N THR A 29 -0.09 10.87 -5.63
CA THR A 29 -1.32 10.76 -6.40
C THR A 29 -2.56 11.04 -5.57
N LYS A 30 -2.39 11.20 -4.25
CA LYS A 30 -3.48 11.42 -3.29
C LYS A 30 -4.49 10.27 -3.33
N ALA A 31 -3.99 9.06 -3.54
CA ALA A 31 -4.80 7.86 -3.64
C ALA A 31 -4.68 7.01 -2.38
N LEU A 32 -5.78 6.39 -1.99
CA LEU A 32 -5.79 5.46 -0.86
C LEU A 32 -5.80 4.03 -1.39
N TRP A 33 -4.88 3.22 -0.88
CA TRP A 33 -4.76 1.82 -1.27
C TRP A 33 -4.99 0.93 -0.06
N VAL A 34 -5.48 -0.28 -0.30
CA VAL A 34 -5.72 -1.25 0.76
C VAL A 34 -5.10 -2.60 0.37
N MET A 35 -4.54 -3.30 1.35
CA MET A 35 -3.96 -4.62 1.13
C MET A 35 -5.07 -5.66 1.09
N GLY A 36 -5.12 -6.42 0.00
CA GLY A 36 -6.05 -7.53 -0.15
C GLY A 36 -5.55 -8.81 0.51
N ASN A 37 -6.41 -9.81 0.59
CA ASN A 37 -6.05 -11.08 1.20
C ASN A 37 -5.16 -11.95 0.31
N ASP A 38 -4.93 -11.51 -0.92
CA ASP A 38 -4.02 -12.16 -1.86
C ASP A 38 -2.62 -11.52 -1.85
N ASN A 39 -2.35 -10.67 -0.87
CA ASN A 39 -1.08 -9.98 -0.69
C ASN A 39 -0.78 -8.99 -1.82
N LYS A 40 -1.84 -8.37 -2.35
CA LYS A 40 -1.72 -7.35 -3.39
C LYS A 40 -2.43 -6.08 -2.96
N TRP A 41 -1.92 -4.94 -3.41
CA TRP A 41 -2.52 -3.64 -3.13
C TRP A 41 -3.64 -3.34 -4.13
N TYR A 42 -4.73 -2.81 -3.61
CA TYR A 42 -5.88 -2.37 -4.43
C TYR A 42 -6.17 -0.91 -4.13
N GLU A 43 -6.36 -0.13 -5.17
CA GLU A 43 -6.71 1.29 -5.03
C GLU A 43 -8.20 1.43 -4.73
N LEU A 44 -8.52 2.28 -3.76
CA LEU A 44 -9.91 2.58 -3.42
C LEU A 44 -10.52 3.69 -4.25
#